data_bac70ce78d847ad34d4b8d15c042c50f
#
_entry.id   bac70ce78d847ad34d4b8d15c042c50f
#
_cell.length_a   1.000
_cell.length_b   1.000
_cell.length_c   1.000
_cell.angle_alpha   90.00
_cell.angle_beta   90.00
_cell.angle_gamma   90.00
#
_symmetry.space_group_name_H-M   'P 1'
#
loop_
_entity.id
_entity.type
_entity.pdbx_description
1 polymer ?
#
loop_
_entity_poly.entity_id
_entity_poly.type
_entity_poly.pdbx_seq_one_letter_code
_entity_poly.pdbx_strand_id
1 'polypeptide(L)'
;MRFRNPVVTTLLLTCLIASPVLPATAGPAVTAIIKDAGTVQLGNTTYRLDGIDAPAVDQLCIDEHADVWTCGMEARDQLSKLIGGKPVHCDDIGVDPTYKKRRLGVCKIEGDPTNLSQVLVQKGYALNVETSATGRFKPDEATARDNRAGLWKGCFVAPRDFRAARKDGALLGNACPANRDTQIRDALFPADLPMPASCNIKGKYAVRARVTGNVGIYHLQACRSYPGLSNPDRWFCSEEDAQAAGFRRAYNCRPPKGK
;
A
#
# COMPACT_ATOMS: atom_id res chain seq x y z
N MET A 1 53.46 69.70 27.71
CA MET A 1 51.96 69.58 27.54
C MET A 1 51.66 68.43 26.64
N ARG A 2 51.10 67.31 27.15
CA ARG A 2 50.71 66.09 26.39
C ARG A 2 49.18 66.04 26.37
N PHE A 3 48.60 66.19 25.18
CA PHE A 3 47.16 66.04 25.01
C PHE A 3 46.85 64.53 24.82
N ARG A 4 46.00 63.97 25.68
CA ARG A 4 45.45 62.65 25.58
C ARG A 4 44.11 62.74 24.84
N ASN A 5 43.99 62.07 23.69
CA ASN A 5 42.72 61.88 22.99
C ASN A 5 41.89 60.75 23.63
N PRO A 6 40.60 60.89 23.85
CA PRO A 6 39.74 59.79 24.27
C PRO A 6 39.34 58.96 23.08
N VAL A 7 39.52 57.62 23.16
CA VAL A 7 39.00 56.65 22.22
C VAL A 7 37.53 56.44 22.56
N VAL A 8 36.66 56.78 21.60
CA VAL A 8 35.23 56.49 21.69
C VAL A 8 34.99 55.08 21.10
N THR A 9 34.70 54.12 21.96
CA THR A 9 34.34 52.76 21.55
C THR A 9 32.86 52.70 21.25
N THR A 10 32.49 52.64 19.96
CA THR A 10 31.10 52.46 19.52
C THR A 10 30.71 51.00 19.61
N LEU A 11 29.84 50.64 20.54
CA LEU A 11 29.23 49.31 20.63
C LEU A 11 28.15 49.20 19.56
N LEU A 12 28.40 48.37 18.53
CA LEU A 12 27.39 47.97 17.56
C LEU A 12 26.52 46.85 18.17
N LEU A 13 25.31 47.21 18.56
CA LEU A 13 24.28 46.27 19.04
C LEU A 13 23.63 45.59 17.82
N THR A 14 24.06 44.38 17.46
CA THR A 14 23.41 43.55 16.41
C THR A 14 22.14 42.96 16.97
N CYS A 15 20.99 43.49 16.54
CA CYS A 15 19.67 42.96 16.85
C CYS A 15 19.41 41.73 15.98
N LEU A 16 19.53 40.52 16.54
CA LEU A 16 19.11 39.27 15.90
C LEU A 16 17.58 39.25 15.86
N ILE A 17 17.00 39.49 14.67
CA ILE A 17 15.57 39.31 14.41
C ILE A 17 15.33 37.83 14.24
N ALA A 18 14.88 37.15 15.30
CA ALA A 18 14.37 35.78 15.21
C ALA A 18 13.01 35.83 14.49
N SER A 19 12.98 35.38 13.21
CA SER A 19 11.74 35.20 12.48
C SER A 19 10.92 34.06 13.13
N PRO A 20 9.63 34.28 13.47
CA PRO A 20 8.80 33.19 13.98
C PRO A 20 8.60 32.14 12.87
N VAL A 21 9.07 30.92 13.13
CA VAL A 21 8.70 29.76 12.29
C VAL A 21 7.23 29.47 12.61
N LEU A 22 6.35 29.83 11.69
CA LEU A 22 4.94 29.46 11.76
C LEU A 22 4.84 27.92 11.69
N PRO A 23 4.15 27.25 12.64
CA PRO A 23 3.91 25.83 12.53
C PRO A 23 3.09 25.58 11.26
N ALA A 24 3.52 24.62 10.44
CA ALA A 24 2.75 24.14 9.31
C ALA A 24 1.37 23.69 9.83
N THR A 25 0.31 24.35 9.40
CA THR A 25 -1.05 23.96 9.75
C THR A 25 -1.33 22.58 9.15
N ALA A 26 -1.35 21.56 10.01
CA ALA A 26 -1.85 20.25 9.65
C ALA A 26 -3.29 20.42 9.11
N GLY A 27 -3.55 19.88 7.92
CA GLY A 27 -4.91 19.90 7.36
C GLY A 27 -5.88 19.18 8.30
N PRO A 28 -7.20 19.38 8.13
CA PRO A 28 -8.19 18.76 9.00
C PRO A 28 -8.05 17.24 8.97
N ALA A 29 -8.02 16.63 10.16
CA ALA A 29 -7.98 15.19 10.31
C ALA A 29 -9.31 14.57 9.81
N VAL A 30 -9.22 13.58 8.93
CA VAL A 30 -10.37 12.96 8.26
C VAL A 30 -10.41 11.47 8.57
N THR A 31 -11.62 10.92 8.74
CA THR A 31 -11.81 9.47 8.85
C THR A 31 -11.35 8.79 7.55
N ALA A 32 -10.43 7.83 7.67
CA ALA A 32 -9.87 7.12 6.55
C ALA A 32 -10.80 6.00 6.05
N ILE A 33 -10.95 5.89 4.72
CA ILE A 33 -11.49 4.69 4.07
C ILE A 33 -10.31 3.79 3.72
N ILE A 34 -10.29 2.57 4.26
CA ILE A 34 -9.22 1.61 4.05
C ILE A 34 -9.51 0.82 2.78
N LYS A 35 -8.69 0.97 1.74
CA LYS A 35 -8.83 0.26 0.46
C LYS A 35 -8.18 -1.14 0.54
N ASP A 36 -6.93 -1.17 0.92
CA ASP A 36 -6.12 -2.34 1.22
C ASP A 36 -5.12 -1.99 2.34
N ALA A 37 -4.22 -2.90 2.70
CA ALA A 37 -3.23 -2.67 3.76
C ALA A 37 -2.18 -1.59 3.41
N GLY A 38 -2.06 -1.20 2.16
CA GLY A 38 -1.10 -0.18 1.69
C GLY A 38 -1.77 1.08 1.14
N THR A 39 -3.10 1.20 1.20
CA THR A 39 -3.84 2.29 0.54
C THR A 39 -4.99 2.79 1.39
N VAL A 40 -5.00 4.07 1.68
CA VAL A 40 -6.06 4.76 2.42
C VAL A 40 -6.62 5.93 1.60
N GLN A 41 -7.91 6.20 1.74
CA GLN A 41 -8.55 7.36 1.14
C GLN A 41 -8.97 8.34 2.24
N LEU A 42 -8.56 9.60 2.10
CA LEU A 42 -8.92 10.73 2.98
C LEU A 42 -9.69 11.75 2.15
N GLY A 43 -10.98 11.87 2.40
CA GLY A 43 -11.85 12.68 1.55
C GLY A 43 -11.80 12.22 0.10
N ASN A 44 -11.38 13.11 -0.81
CA ASN A 44 -11.26 12.83 -2.24
C ASN A 44 -9.86 12.37 -2.68
N THR A 45 -8.91 12.27 -1.75
CA THR A 45 -7.52 11.90 -2.07
C THR A 45 -7.22 10.48 -1.61
N THR A 46 -6.76 9.65 -2.53
CA THR A 46 -6.27 8.31 -2.23
C THR A 46 -4.75 8.36 -2.07
N TYR A 47 -4.25 7.85 -0.94
CA TYR A 47 -2.83 7.76 -0.62
C TYR A 47 -2.38 6.31 -0.61
N ARG A 48 -1.31 6.02 -1.34
CA ARG A 48 -0.51 4.82 -1.11
C ARG A 48 0.47 5.11 0.02
N LEU A 49 0.51 4.23 1.00
CA LEU A 49 1.46 4.33 2.12
C LEU A 49 2.89 4.15 1.61
N ASP A 50 3.74 5.11 1.94
CA ASP A 50 5.13 5.14 1.46
C ASP A 50 6.02 4.11 2.15
N GLY A 51 6.99 3.57 1.38
CA GLY A 51 8.05 2.71 1.89
C GLY A 51 7.65 1.26 2.12
N ILE A 52 6.44 0.84 1.78
CA ILE A 52 5.97 -0.54 2.00
C ILE A 52 5.38 -1.19 0.75
N ASP A 53 5.40 -2.52 0.76
CA ASP A 53 4.73 -3.39 -0.19
C ASP A 53 3.75 -4.29 0.57
N ALA A 54 2.48 -3.89 0.60
CA ALA A 54 1.41 -4.58 1.29
C ALA A 54 0.64 -5.54 0.37
N PRO A 55 0.06 -6.63 0.91
CA PRO A 55 -0.75 -7.57 0.15
C PRO A 55 -1.95 -6.90 -0.50
N ALA A 56 -2.26 -7.31 -1.73
CA ALA A 56 -3.53 -6.98 -2.36
C ALA A 56 -4.67 -7.71 -1.66
N VAL A 57 -5.87 -7.14 -1.67
CA VAL A 57 -7.04 -7.72 -0.95
C VAL A 57 -7.36 -9.16 -1.35
N ASP A 58 -7.08 -9.54 -2.59
CA ASP A 58 -7.29 -10.86 -3.15
C ASP A 58 -6.06 -11.80 -3.03
N GLN A 59 -4.98 -11.37 -2.36
CA GLN A 59 -3.81 -12.20 -2.17
C GLN A 59 -4.05 -13.31 -1.16
N LEU A 60 -3.62 -14.51 -1.52
CA LEU A 60 -3.61 -15.69 -0.65
C LEU A 60 -2.21 -15.95 -0.10
N CYS A 61 -2.18 -16.51 1.09
CA CYS A 61 -0.99 -17.03 1.76
C CYS A 61 -1.28 -18.42 2.32
N ILE A 62 -0.24 -19.11 2.75
CA ILE A 62 -0.35 -20.38 3.49
C ILE A 62 0.13 -20.11 4.91
N ASP A 63 -0.59 -20.59 5.91
CA ASP A 63 -0.22 -20.40 7.31
C ASP A 63 0.77 -21.48 7.82
N GLU A 64 1.08 -21.47 9.09
CA GLU A 64 1.96 -22.41 9.75
C GLU A 64 1.43 -23.86 9.80
N HIS A 65 0.13 -24.04 9.54
CA HIS A 65 -0.54 -25.35 9.48
C HIS A 65 -0.68 -25.88 8.05
N ALA A 66 -0.18 -25.15 7.06
CA ALA A 66 -0.31 -25.39 5.64
C ALA A 66 -1.73 -25.13 5.08
N ASP A 67 -2.54 -24.37 5.81
CA ASP A 67 -3.86 -23.95 5.36
C ASP A 67 -3.79 -22.64 4.57
N VAL A 68 -4.59 -22.56 3.49
CA VAL A 68 -4.70 -21.35 2.66
C VAL A 68 -5.58 -20.33 3.38
N TRP A 69 -5.11 -19.09 3.48
CA TRP A 69 -5.86 -18.00 4.07
C TRP A 69 -5.79 -16.71 3.24
N THR A 70 -6.79 -15.84 3.42
CA THR A 70 -6.91 -14.56 2.70
C THR A 70 -6.07 -13.48 3.37
N CYS A 71 -4.74 -13.58 3.24
CA CYS A 71 -3.81 -12.69 3.94
C CYS A 71 -3.94 -11.21 3.54
N GLY A 72 -4.37 -10.94 2.31
CA GLY A 72 -4.64 -9.58 1.87
C GLY A 72 -5.81 -8.94 2.61
N MET A 73 -6.89 -9.71 2.83
CA MET A 73 -8.03 -9.25 3.63
C MET A 73 -7.64 -9.03 5.10
N GLU A 74 -6.90 -9.98 5.68
CA GLU A 74 -6.45 -9.82 7.06
C GLU A 74 -5.54 -8.61 7.23
N ALA A 75 -4.58 -8.39 6.33
CA ALA A 75 -3.71 -7.23 6.40
C ALA A 75 -4.50 -5.90 6.32
N ARG A 76 -5.53 -5.82 5.46
CA ARG A 76 -6.45 -4.68 5.39
C ARG A 76 -7.20 -4.49 6.72
N ASP A 77 -7.71 -5.57 7.29
CA ASP A 77 -8.49 -5.53 8.53
C ASP A 77 -7.62 -5.16 9.73
N GLN A 78 -6.33 -5.55 9.72
CA GLN A 78 -5.36 -5.12 10.73
C GLN A 78 -5.05 -3.62 10.64
N LEU A 79 -4.94 -3.05 9.43
CA LEU A 79 -4.84 -1.60 9.27
C LEU A 79 -6.11 -0.90 9.79
N SER A 80 -7.29 -1.44 9.47
CA SER A 80 -8.56 -0.92 9.96
C SER A 80 -8.64 -0.94 11.49
N LYS A 81 -8.23 -2.04 12.13
CA LYS A 81 -8.17 -2.16 13.60
C LYS A 81 -7.16 -1.19 14.20
N LEU A 82 -5.99 -1.02 13.57
CA LEU A 82 -4.95 -0.09 14.02
C LEU A 82 -5.47 1.34 14.04
N ILE A 83 -6.15 1.77 12.99
CA ILE A 83 -6.74 3.12 12.90
C ILE A 83 -7.93 3.24 13.87
N GLY A 84 -8.75 2.20 14.02
CA GLY A 84 -9.85 2.15 14.99
C GLY A 84 -10.86 3.27 14.86
N GLY A 85 -11.11 3.77 13.63
CA GLY A 85 -12.00 4.90 13.36
C GLY A 85 -11.44 6.28 13.76
N LYS A 86 -10.21 6.34 14.28
CA LYS A 86 -9.56 7.62 14.61
C LYS A 86 -9.22 8.39 13.35
N PRO A 87 -9.15 9.72 13.43
CA PRO A 87 -8.70 10.54 12.32
C PRO A 87 -7.27 10.20 11.89
N VAL A 88 -7.04 10.24 10.58
CA VAL A 88 -5.72 10.01 9.98
C VAL A 88 -5.27 11.27 9.25
N HIS A 89 -4.00 11.57 9.38
CA HIS A 89 -3.32 12.59 8.61
C HIS A 89 -2.22 11.96 7.75
N CYS A 90 -2.10 12.39 6.48
CA CYS A 90 -1.03 11.97 5.58
C CYS A 90 -0.25 13.19 5.10
N ASP A 91 1.06 13.18 5.33
CA ASP A 91 2.00 14.09 4.68
C ASP A 91 2.15 13.64 3.23
N ASP A 92 1.70 14.47 2.29
CA ASP A 92 1.78 14.20 0.86
C ASP A 92 3.23 14.37 0.38
N ILE A 93 3.83 13.31 -0.14
CA ILE A 93 5.23 13.31 -0.61
C ILE A 93 5.35 13.19 -2.13
N GLY A 94 4.25 13.23 -2.86
CA GLY A 94 4.26 13.26 -4.31
C GLY A 94 3.22 12.36 -4.98
N VAL A 95 3.28 12.30 -6.30
CA VAL A 95 2.40 11.45 -7.11
C VAL A 95 2.90 10.01 -7.06
N ASP A 96 1.98 9.04 -6.92
CA ASP A 96 2.34 7.62 -7.05
C ASP A 96 2.83 7.34 -8.49
N PRO A 97 4.06 6.84 -8.65
CA PRO A 97 4.62 6.55 -9.97
C PRO A 97 3.87 5.46 -10.73
N THR A 98 3.15 4.59 -10.01
CA THR A 98 2.39 3.48 -10.61
C THR A 98 0.98 3.88 -11.03
N TYR A 99 0.40 4.91 -10.40
CA TYR A 99 -0.94 5.39 -10.72
C TYR A 99 -1.09 6.88 -10.42
N LYS A 100 -1.03 7.71 -11.46
CA LYS A 100 -0.95 9.18 -11.36
C LYS A 100 -2.12 9.87 -10.64
N LYS A 101 -3.26 9.20 -10.47
CA LYS A 101 -4.42 9.74 -9.73
C LYS A 101 -4.30 9.50 -8.21
N ARG A 102 -3.29 8.76 -7.76
CA ARG A 102 -3.01 8.46 -6.37
C ARG A 102 -1.77 9.22 -5.91
N ARG A 103 -1.73 9.55 -4.63
CA ARG A 103 -0.58 10.21 -3.99
C ARG A 103 0.23 9.19 -3.20
N LEU A 104 1.49 9.49 -2.95
CA LEU A 104 2.27 8.83 -1.91
C LEU A 104 2.14 9.62 -0.62
N GLY A 105 1.96 8.92 0.51
CA GLY A 105 1.77 9.57 1.79
C GLY A 105 2.49 8.88 2.94
N VAL A 106 3.05 9.71 3.82
CA VAL A 106 3.49 9.29 5.16
C VAL A 106 2.33 9.54 6.11
N CYS A 107 1.61 8.47 6.45
CA CYS A 107 0.34 8.58 7.18
C CYS A 107 0.48 8.20 8.64
N LYS A 108 -0.23 8.91 9.53
CA LYS A 108 -0.24 8.74 10.99
C LYS A 108 -1.66 8.88 11.51
N ILE A 109 -1.95 8.26 12.64
CA ILE A 109 -3.17 8.51 13.41
C ILE A 109 -3.00 9.84 14.15
N GLU A 110 -4.04 10.64 14.21
CA GLU A 110 -4.01 11.89 14.97
C GLU A 110 -3.65 11.64 16.44
N GLY A 111 -2.69 12.41 16.94
CA GLY A 111 -2.17 12.26 18.31
C GLY A 111 -1.17 11.11 18.50
N ASP A 112 -0.89 10.32 17.46
CA ASP A 112 0.13 9.27 17.47
C ASP A 112 1.22 9.60 16.43
N PRO A 113 2.47 9.82 16.84
CA PRO A 113 3.55 10.15 15.91
C PRO A 113 3.98 8.95 15.03
N THR A 114 3.49 7.74 15.34
CA THR A 114 3.94 6.51 14.69
C THR A 114 3.44 6.44 13.24
N ASN A 115 4.34 6.15 12.32
CA ASN A 115 4.01 5.96 10.91
C ASN A 115 3.25 4.64 10.71
N LEU A 116 2.08 4.69 10.05
CA LEU A 116 1.27 3.51 9.75
C LEU A 116 2.04 2.46 8.95
N SER A 117 2.89 2.88 8.00
CA SER A 117 3.76 1.96 7.24
C SER A 117 4.68 1.17 8.17
N GLN A 118 5.31 1.85 9.13
CA GLN A 118 6.22 1.21 10.09
C GLN A 118 5.48 0.17 10.93
N VAL A 119 4.32 0.51 11.47
CA VAL A 119 3.52 -0.43 12.29
C VAL A 119 3.10 -1.66 11.50
N LEU A 120 2.71 -1.49 10.22
CA LEU A 120 2.34 -2.62 9.37
C LEU A 120 3.52 -3.56 9.13
N VAL A 121 4.73 -3.01 8.91
CA VAL A 121 5.94 -3.82 8.75
C VAL A 121 6.30 -4.53 10.05
N GLN A 122 6.27 -3.84 11.20
CA GLN A 122 6.52 -4.42 12.53
C GLN A 122 5.57 -5.57 12.86
N LYS A 123 4.30 -5.45 12.44
CA LYS A 123 3.29 -6.50 12.62
C LYS A 123 3.34 -7.59 11.54
N GLY A 124 4.24 -7.47 10.55
CA GLY A 124 4.40 -8.42 9.46
C GLY A 124 3.29 -8.40 8.40
N TYR A 125 2.49 -7.34 8.31
CA TYR A 125 1.41 -7.19 7.33
C TYR A 125 1.80 -6.39 6.09
N ALA A 126 3.06 -5.95 6.02
CA ALA A 126 3.67 -5.37 4.83
C ALA A 126 5.16 -5.67 4.81
N LEU A 127 5.75 -5.65 3.62
CA LEU A 127 7.19 -5.76 3.42
C LEU A 127 7.79 -4.36 3.31
N ASN A 128 9.04 -4.22 3.75
CA ASN A 128 9.83 -3.03 3.50
C ASN A 128 10.19 -2.93 2.02
N VAL A 129 10.09 -1.74 1.42
CA VAL A 129 10.56 -1.46 0.06
C VAL A 129 11.97 -0.89 0.10
N GLU A 130 12.94 -1.61 -0.47
CA GLU A 130 14.37 -1.24 -0.44
C GLU A 130 14.74 -0.07 -1.37
N THR A 131 13.87 0.31 -2.32
CA THR A 131 14.17 1.33 -3.34
C THR A 131 14.19 2.76 -2.81
N SER A 132 13.67 3.00 -1.64
CA SER A 132 14.00 4.23 -0.95
C SER A 132 15.44 4.11 -0.46
N ALA A 133 16.28 5.13 -0.68
CA ALA A 133 17.64 5.26 -0.14
C ALA A 133 17.74 4.94 1.38
N THR A 134 16.71 4.38 1.94
CA THR A 134 16.51 4.25 3.35
C THR A 134 16.33 2.84 3.83
N GLY A 135 15.86 1.86 3.05
CA GLY A 135 15.49 0.57 3.68
C GLY A 135 14.87 0.81 5.06
N ARG A 136 14.05 1.86 5.15
CA ARG A 136 13.66 2.59 6.37
C ARG A 136 13.10 1.70 7.45
N PHE A 137 12.40 0.64 7.01
CA PHE A 137 11.75 -0.33 7.87
C PHE A 137 12.43 -1.71 7.85
N LYS A 138 13.67 -1.79 7.36
CA LYS A 138 14.41 -3.06 7.30
C LYS A 138 14.64 -3.69 8.67
N PRO A 139 14.98 -2.95 9.74
CA PRO A 139 15.06 -3.51 11.09
C PRO A 139 13.71 -4.01 11.61
N ASP A 140 12.63 -3.26 11.31
CA ASP A 140 11.26 -3.64 11.71
C ASP A 140 10.83 -4.94 11.01
N GLU A 141 11.13 -5.07 9.70
CA GLU A 141 10.87 -6.29 8.94
C GLU A 141 11.67 -7.49 9.46
N ALA A 142 12.94 -7.31 9.79
CA ALA A 142 13.77 -8.37 10.39
C ALA A 142 13.15 -8.86 11.70
N THR A 143 12.76 -7.95 12.57
CA THR A 143 12.08 -8.27 13.84
C THR A 143 10.76 -9.01 13.60
N ALA A 144 9.94 -8.56 12.63
CA ALA A 144 8.68 -9.23 12.29
C ALA A 144 8.92 -10.65 11.77
N ARG A 145 9.97 -10.85 10.98
CA ARG A 145 10.39 -12.17 10.46
C ARG A 145 10.83 -13.10 11.59
N ASP A 146 11.69 -12.63 12.48
CA ASP A 146 12.21 -13.41 13.60
C ASP A 146 11.08 -13.84 14.55
N ASN A 147 10.10 -12.96 14.77
CA ASN A 147 8.92 -13.21 15.60
C ASN A 147 7.81 -13.97 14.85
N ARG A 148 8.00 -14.34 13.58
CA ARG A 148 6.96 -14.99 12.74
C ARG A 148 5.64 -14.22 12.75
N ALA A 149 5.70 -12.88 12.72
CA ALA A 149 4.54 -12.03 12.79
C ALA A 149 3.82 -11.94 11.43
N GLY A 150 2.50 -11.88 11.45
CA GLY A 150 1.67 -11.65 10.26
C GLY A 150 1.94 -12.65 9.14
N LEU A 151 2.37 -12.19 7.97
CA LEU A 151 2.72 -13.02 6.81
C LEU A 151 3.89 -13.97 7.08
N TRP A 152 4.83 -13.56 7.95
CA TRP A 152 6.05 -14.31 8.24
C TRP A 152 5.83 -15.62 8.99
N LYS A 153 4.64 -15.82 9.59
CA LYS A 153 4.30 -17.09 10.25
C LYS A 153 4.22 -18.26 9.26
N GLY A 154 3.79 -18.00 8.03
CA GLY A 154 3.49 -19.00 7.02
C GLY A 154 4.40 -18.95 5.79
N CYS A 155 3.80 -19.13 4.59
CA CYS A 155 4.46 -19.08 3.30
C CYS A 155 3.66 -18.22 2.33
N PHE A 156 4.35 -17.34 1.59
CA PHE A 156 3.73 -16.41 0.64
C PHE A 156 4.70 -15.96 -0.45
N VAL A 157 4.20 -15.36 -1.52
CA VAL A 157 5.01 -14.60 -2.48
C VAL A 157 4.96 -13.11 -2.15
N ALA A 158 6.00 -12.36 -2.51
CA ALA A 158 5.99 -10.91 -2.30
C ALA A 158 4.74 -10.28 -2.94
N PRO A 159 4.08 -9.31 -2.28
CA PRO A 159 2.87 -8.68 -2.82
C PRO A 159 3.05 -8.14 -4.24
N ARG A 160 4.20 -7.56 -4.57
CA ARG A 160 4.54 -7.12 -5.92
C ARG A 160 4.55 -8.26 -6.94
N ASP A 161 5.01 -9.46 -6.54
CA ASP A 161 5.07 -10.63 -7.40
C ASP A 161 3.67 -11.19 -7.66
N PHE A 162 2.84 -11.23 -6.60
CA PHE A 162 1.42 -11.58 -6.74
C PHE A 162 0.71 -10.63 -7.72
N ARG A 163 0.86 -9.30 -7.56
CA ARG A 163 0.25 -8.31 -8.46
C ARG A 163 0.75 -8.39 -9.89
N ALA A 164 1.97 -8.85 -10.09
CA ALA A 164 2.57 -9.06 -11.42
C ALA A 164 2.30 -10.45 -12.01
N ALA A 165 1.50 -11.29 -11.32
CA ALA A 165 1.24 -12.70 -11.67
C ALA A 165 2.54 -13.53 -11.85
N ARG A 166 3.59 -13.17 -11.10
CA ARG A 166 4.86 -13.93 -11.12
C ARG A 166 4.72 -15.14 -10.19
N LYS A 167 4.26 -16.24 -10.79
CA LYS A 167 4.13 -17.51 -10.08
C LYS A 167 5.47 -18.10 -9.64
N ASP A 168 6.55 -17.73 -10.31
CA ASP A 168 7.95 -18.10 -10.05
C ASP A 168 8.66 -17.17 -9.06
N GLY A 169 7.99 -16.17 -8.51
CA GLY A 169 8.53 -15.29 -7.48
C GLY A 169 9.04 -16.08 -6.28
N ALA A 170 10.01 -15.52 -5.54
CA ALA A 170 10.55 -16.17 -4.35
C ALA A 170 9.45 -16.44 -3.32
N LEU A 171 9.42 -17.66 -2.77
CA LEU A 171 8.62 -17.99 -1.61
C LEU A 171 9.27 -17.40 -0.36
N LEU A 172 8.49 -16.66 0.40
CA LEU A 172 8.89 -15.96 1.62
C LEU A 172 8.12 -16.51 2.81
N GLY A 173 8.67 -16.31 4.01
CA GLY A 173 8.08 -16.73 5.25
C GLY A 173 8.81 -17.91 5.90
N ASN A 174 8.43 -18.25 7.13
CA ASN A 174 9.16 -19.20 7.96
C ASN A 174 8.67 -20.64 7.84
N ALA A 175 7.55 -20.86 7.12
CA ALA A 175 6.93 -22.17 6.97
C ALA A 175 6.79 -22.63 5.52
N CYS A 176 7.69 -22.19 4.62
CA CYS A 176 7.73 -22.67 3.24
C CYS A 176 8.41 -24.04 3.15
N PRO A 177 7.67 -25.15 2.88
CA PRO A 177 8.27 -26.47 2.76
C PRO A 177 9.11 -26.58 1.48
N ALA A 178 10.38 -26.91 1.60
CA ALA A 178 11.34 -26.95 0.49
C ALA A 178 11.02 -27.97 -0.61
N ASN A 179 10.19 -28.98 -0.34
CA ASN A 179 9.87 -30.08 -1.27
C ASN A 179 8.45 -30.02 -1.85
N ARG A 180 7.70 -28.94 -1.62
CA ARG A 180 6.31 -28.74 -2.07
C ARG A 180 6.10 -27.46 -2.86
N ASP A 181 7.14 -26.97 -3.52
CA ASP A 181 7.13 -25.67 -4.20
C ASP A 181 5.96 -25.54 -5.19
N THR A 182 5.74 -26.52 -6.05
CA THR A 182 4.63 -26.51 -7.02
C THR A 182 3.27 -26.45 -6.34
N GLN A 183 3.04 -27.29 -5.33
CA GLN A 183 1.76 -27.35 -4.62
C GLN A 183 1.47 -26.03 -3.87
N ILE A 184 2.51 -25.43 -3.30
CA ILE A 184 2.41 -24.12 -2.64
C ILE A 184 2.01 -23.06 -3.67
N ARG A 185 2.68 -23.01 -4.83
CA ARG A 185 2.39 -22.02 -5.87
C ARG A 185 0.98 -22.19 -6.45
N ASP A 186 0.52 -23.43 -6.65
CA ASP A 186 -0.85 -23.70 -7.08
C ASP A 186 -1.88 -23.25 -6.04
N ALA A 187 -1.57 -23.37 -4.74
CA ALA A 187 -2.42 -22.89 -3.67
C ALA A 187 -2.42 -21.35 -3.55
N LEU A 188 -1.28 -20.70 -3.79
CA LEU A 188 -1.15 -19.22 -3.76
C LEU A 188 -1.74 -18.56 -5.02
N PHE A 189 -1.83 -19.28 -6.16
CA PHE A 189 -2.36 -18.80 -7.43
C PHE A 189 -3.38 -19.80 -8.00
N PRO A 190 -4.48 -20.07 -7.31
CA PRO A 190 -5.46 -21.04 -7.76
C PRO A 190 -6.11 -20.59 -9.06
N ALA A 191 -6.55 -21.58 -9.87
CA ALA A 191 -7.28 -21.30 -11.11
C ALA A 191 -8.61 -20.57 -10.83
N ASP A 192 -9.24 -20.86 -9.70
CA ASP A 192 -10.45 -20.18 -9.21
C ASP A 192 -10.11 -19.39 -7.93
N LEU A 193 -9.70 -18.15 -8.12
CA LEU A 193 -9.35 -17.26 -7.02
C LEU A 193 -10.61 -16.86 -6.25
N PRO A 194 -10.70 -17.15 -4.92
CA PRO A 194 -11.87 -16.81 -4.14
C PRO A 194 -12.12 -15.30 -4.11
N MET A 195 -13.38 -14.91 -4.26
CA MET A 195 -13.79 -13.51 -4.23
C MET A 195 -13.71 -12.96 -2.79
N PRO A 196 -12.89 -11.93 -2.54
CA PRO A 196 -12.90 -11.26 -1.24
C PRO A 196 -14.24 -10.56 -0.99
N ALA A 197 -14.62 -10.41 0.27
CA ALA A 197 -15.85 -9.73 0.65
C ALA A 197 -15.92 -8.32 0.02
N SER A 198 -17.04 -8.03 -0.66
CA SER A 198 -17.32 -6.75 -1.32
C SER A 198 -16.43 -6.38 -2.52
N CYS A 199 -15.60 -7.31 -3.02
CA CYS A 199 -14.69 -7.07 -4.15
C CYS A 199 -15.16 -7.82 -5.40
N ASN A 200 -16.16 -7.29 -6.10
CA ASN A 200 -16.90 -7.95 -7.15
C ASN A 200 -16.47 -7.55 -8.60
N ILE A 201 -15.34 -6.90 -8.76
CA ILE A 201 -14.80 -6.55 -10.08
C ILE A 201 -13.81 -7.61 -10.49
N LYS A 202 -14.11 -8.31 -11.59
CA LYS A 202 -13.27 -9.38 -12.14
C LYS A 202 -12.16 -8.82 -13.01
N GLY A 203 -10.90 -9.19 -12.75
CA GLY A 203 -9.74 -8.86 -13.57
C GLY A 203 -9.19 -10.08 -14.28
N LYS A 204 -8.79 -9.92 -15.55
CA LYS A 204 -8.10 -10.93 -16.34
C LYS A 204 -6.84 -10.35 -16.96
N TYR A 205 -5.69 -10.97 -16.75
CA TYR A 205 -4.48 -10.63 -17.51
C TYR A 205 -4.72 -10.91 -18.99
N ALA A 206 -4.35 -9.97 -19.85
CA ALA A 206 -4.65 -10.09 -21.27
C ALA A 206 -3.56 -9.47 -22.14
N VAL A 207 -2.96 -10.26 -23.01
CA VAL A 207 -1.93 -9.80 -23.95
C VAL A 207 -2.44 -8.60 -24.78
N ARG A 208 -3.71 -8.64 -25.21
CA ARG A 208 -4.35 -7.53 -25.96
C ARG A 208 -4.46 -6.22 -25.17
N ALA A 209 -4.37 -6.24 -23.83
CA ALA A 209 -4.37 -5.03 -23.01
C ALA A 209 -3.03 -4.29 -23.13
N ARG A 210 -1.93 -5.00 -23.39
CA ARG A 210 -0.57 -4.45 -23.51
C ARG A 210 -0.44 -3.44 -24.66
N VAL A 211 -1.23 -3.60 -25.72
CA VAL A 211 -1.27 -2.65 -26.86
C VAL A 211 -1.67 -1.24 -26.39
N THR A 212 -2.44 -1.13 -25.30
CA THR A 212 -2.86 0.14 -24.70
C THR A 212 -2.09 0.47 -23.41
N GLY A 213 -0.92 -0.17 -23.18
CA GLY A 213 -0.10 0.07 -22.01
C GLY A 213 -0.66 -0.49 -20.70
N ASN A 214 -1.63 -1.41 -20.76
CA ASN A 214 -2.24 -2.03 -19.58
C ASN A 214 -1.81 -3.49 -19.43
N VAL A 215 -1.86 -4.02 -18.21
CA VAL A 215 -1.51 -5.42 -17.93
C VAL A 215 -2.70 -6.36 -18.11
N GLY A 216 -3.92 -5.87 -17.97
CA GLY A 216 -5.13 -6.67 -18.00
C GLY A 216 -6.39 -5.86 -18.31
N ILE A 217 -7.52 -6.55 -18.22
CA ILE A 217 -8.86 -6.01 -18.49
C ILE A 217 -9.73 -6.35 -17.29
N TYR A 218 -10.43 -5.34 -16.73
CA TYR A 218 -11.40 -5.57 -15.67
C TYR A 218 -12.84 -5.47 -16.19
N HIS A 219 -13.74 -6.23 -15.54
CA HIS A 219 -15.14 -6.36 -15.87
C HIS A 219 -15.99 -6.04 -14.63
N LEU A 220 -16.88 -5.06 -14.78
CA LEU A 220 -17.89 -4.74 -13.78
C LEU A 220 -19.06 -5.72 -13.88
N GLN A 221 -19.84 -5.90 -12.83
CA GLN A 221 -21.05 -6.75 -12.83
C GLN A 221 -22.05 -6.35 -13.93
N ALA A 222 -22.14 -5.07 -14.28
CA ALA A 222 -22.98 -4.55 -15.35
C ALA A 222 -22.45 -4.84 -16.77
N CYS A 223 -21.25 -5.41 -16.92
CA CYS A 223 -20.69 -5.73 -18.22
C CYS A 223 -21.32 -7.02 -18.78
N ARG A 224 -21.68 -7.00 -20.06
CA ARG A 224 -22.23 -8.19 -20.74
C ARG A 224 -21.33 -9.44 -20.63
N SER A 225 -20.04 -9.24 -20.60
CA SER A 225 -19.03 -10.31 -20.48
C SER A 225 -18.79 -10.82 -19.05
N TYR A 226 -19.35 -10.17 -18.04
CA TYR A 226 -19.09 -10.52 -16.64
C TYR A 226 -19.51 -11.94 -16.27
N PRO A 227 -20.72 -12.44 -16.66
CA PRO A 227 -21.13 -13.81 -16.32
C PRO A 227 -20.24 -14.88 -16.96
N GLY A 228 -19.77 -14.63 -18.20
CA GLY A 228 -18.92 -15.57 -18.93
C GLY A 228 -17.46 -15.61 -18.48
N LEU A 229 -17.04 -14.71 -17.60
CA LEU A 229 -15.70 -14.73 -17.01
C LEU A 229 -15.75 -15.54 -15.71
N SER A 230 -15.61 -16.88 -15.81
CA SER A 230 -15.71 -17.79 -14.67
C SER A 230 -14.50 -17.72 -13.72
N ASN A 231 -13.30 -17.64 -14.28
CA ASN A 231 -12.04 -17.73 -13.49
C ASN A 231 -11.24 -16.43 -13.62
N PRO A 232 -11.53 -15.41 -12.81
CA PRO A 232 -10.72 -14.19 -12.80
C PRO A 232 -9.33 -14.46 -12.22
N ASP A 233 -8.33 -13.77 -12.78
CA ASP A 233 -6.97 -13.83 -12.23
C ASP A 233 -6.80 -12.88 -11.04
N ARG A 234 -7.70 -11.88 -10.91
CA ARG A 234 -7.69 -10.85 -9.87
C ARG A 234 -9.12 -10.44 -9.51
N TRP A 235 -9.30 -10.03 -8.27
CA TRP A 235 -10.50 -9.38 -7.80
C TRP A 235 -10.19 -7.96 -7.34
N PHE A 236 -11.08 -7.01 -7.63
CA PHE A 236 -10.94 -5.62 -7.20
C PHE A 236 -12.21 -5.14 -6.50
N CYS A 237 -12.04 -4.30 -5.48
CA CYS A 237 -13.14 -3.74 -4.70
C CYS A 237 -13.67 -2.45 -5.32
N SER A 238 -12.88 -1.77 -6.15
CA SER A 238 -13.28 -0.58 -6.89
C SER A 238 -12.61 -0.50 -8.27
N GLU A 239 -13.16 0.33 -9.16
CA GLU A 239 -12.53 0.59 -10.46
C GLU A 239 -11.19 1.30 -10.31
N GLU A 240 -11.05 2.15 -9.29
CA GLU A 240 -9.79 2.81 -8.97
C GLU A 240 -8.70 1.78 -8.65
N ASP A 241 -9.01 0.76 -7.83
CA ASP A 241 -8.06 -0.30 -7.48
C ASP A 241 -7.64 -1.10 -8.71
N ALA A 242 -8.60 -1.42 -9.60
CA ALA A 242 -8.31 -2.09 -10.86
C ALA A 242 -7.40 -1.27 -11.78
N GLN A 243 -7.67 0.05 -11.91
CA GLN A 243 -6.85 0.97 -12.70
C GLN A 243 -5.46 1.17 -12.09
N ALA A 244 -5.37 1.29 -10.76
CA ALA A 244 -4.11 1.39 -10.04
C ALA A 244 -3.25 0.13 -10.18
N ALA A 245 -3.88 -1.04 -10.35
CA ALA A 245 -3.23 -2.30 -10.66
C ALA A 245 -2.86 -2.44 -12.16
N GLY A 246 -3.09 -1.42 -12.98
CA GLY A 246 -2.74 -1.40 -14.40
C GLY A 246 -3.78 -2.07 -15.30
N PHE A 247 -4.99 -2.34 -14.83
CA PHE A 247 -6.06 -2.91 -15.63
C PHE A 247 -6.91 -1.80 -16.26
N ARG A 248 -7.32 -1.97 -17.51
CA ARG A 248 -8.32 -1.11 -18.15
C ARG A 248 -9.71 -1.73 -18.12
N ARG A 249 -10.73 -0.91 -18.21
CA ARG A 249 -12.12 -1.39 -18.36
C ARG A 249 -12.30 -2.15 -19.69
N ALA A 250 -13.13 -3.18 -19.66
CA ALA A 250 -13.55 -3.86 -20.87
C ALA A 250 -14.36 -2.93 -21.76
N TYR A 251 -14.10 -2.91 -23.07
CA TYR A 251 -14.78 -2.01 -24.02
C TYR A 251 -16.29 -2.27 -24.17
N ASN A 252 -16.74 -3.49 -23.86
CA ASN A 252 -18.15 -3.87 -23.86
C ASN A 252 -18.88 -3.54 -22.54
N CYS A 253 -18.19 -2.95 -21.58
CA CYS A 253 -18.78 -2.38 -20.38
C CYS A 253 -19.31 -0.98 -20.67
N ARG A 254 -20.59 -0.82 -20.82
CA ARG A 254 -21.19 0.52 -20.85
C ARG A 254 -21.06 1.18 -19.47
N PRO A 255 -20.71 2.46 -19.40
CA PRO A 255 -20.83 3.18 -18.13
C PRO A 255 -22.29 3.08 -17.67
N PRO A 256 -22.55 3.05 -16.33
CA PRO A 256 -23.93 3.17 -15.87
C PRO A 256 -24.54 4.42 -16.50
N LYS A 257 -25.73 4.29 -17.07
CA LYS A 257 -26.47 5.47 -17.57
C LYS A 257 -26.67 6.35 -16.35
N GLY A 258 -26.08 7.55 -16.38
CA GLY A 258 -26.28 8.53 -15.33
C GLY A 258 -27.78 8.71 -15.11
N LYS A 259 -28.21 8.62 -13.84
CA LYS A 259 -29.53 9.09 -13.42
C LYS A 259 -29.49 10.58 -13.30
#